data_4490204e771cb4edf96c98dceb8bbbe1
#
_entry.id   4490204e771cb4edf96c98dceb8bbbe1
#
_cell.length_a   1.000
_cell.length_b   1.000
_cell.length_c   1.000
_cell.angle_alpha   90.00
_cell.angle_beta   90.00
_cell.angle_gamma   90.00
#
_symmetry.space_group_name_H-M   'P 1'
#
loop_
_entity.id
_entity.type
_entity.pdbx_description
1 polymer ?
#
loop_
_entity_poly.entity_id
_entity_poly.type
_entity_poly.pdbx_seq_one_letter_code
_entity_poly.pdbx_strand_id
1 'polypeptide(L)'
;MADLDDFDRFANEVAEWLIEKYGEYQDPMMMGGVLMRATMELYLSRLNEDDMQRLLDVVSESIPIIREQQVARSQHLHQGNKILH
;
A
#
# COMPACT_ATOMS: atom_id res chain seq x y z
N MET A 1 2.25 7.87 21.48
CA MET A 1 2.11 6.73 20.55
C MET A 1 0.85 6.95 19.70
N ALA A 2 0.93 6.64 18.42
CA ALA A 2 -0.20 6.83 17.51
C ALA A 2 -1.32 5.85 17.82
N ASP A 3 -2.57 6.27 17.71
CA ASP A 3 -3.75 5.44 17.87
C ASP A 3 -4.36 5.08 16.51
N LEU A 4 -5.52 4.40 16.52
CA LEU A 4 -6.19 3.99 15.27
C LEU A 4 -6.66 5.18 14.43
N ASP A 5 -7.08 6.26 15.08
CA ASP A 5 -7.48 7.48 14.35
C ASP A 5 -6.29 8.11 13.64
N ASP A 6 -5.14 8.12 14.32
CA ASP A 6 -3.89 8.60 13.70
C ASP A 6 -3.47 7.72 12.54
N PHE A 7 -3.60 6.40 12.68
CA PHE A 7 -3.30 5.47 11.61
C PHE A 7 -4.18 5.73 10.39
N ASP A 8 -5.48 5.83 10.59
CA ASP A 8 -6.42 6.06 9.48
C ASP A 8 -6.17 7.40 8.81
N ARG A 9 -5.91 8.44 9.60
CA ARG A 9 -5.64 9.77 9.07
C ARG A 9 -4.37 9.76 8.22
N PHE A 10 -3.31 9.16 8.74
CA PHE A 10 -2.04 9.09 8.01
C PHE A 10 -2.18 8.23 6.75
N ALA A 11 -2.89 7.10 6.84
CA ALA A 11 -3.12 6.24 5.68
C ALA A 11 -3.87 6.99 4.57
N ASN A 12 -4.87 7.79 4.95
CA ASN A 12 -5.62 8.60 3.99
C ASN A 12 -4.74 9.67 3.35
N GLU A 13 -3.90 10.33 4.15
CA GLU A 13 -2.97 11.34 3.63
C GLU A 13 -1.99 10.72 2.63
N VAL A 14 -1.45 9.55 2.96
CA VAL A 14 -0.52 8.84 2.06
C VAL A 14 -1.24 8.42 0.79
N ALA A 15 -2.48 7.92 0.90
CA ALA A 15 -3.25 7.51 -0.26
C ALA A 15 -3.51 8.68 -1.21
N GLU A 16 -3.89 9.84 -0.68
CA GLU A 16 -4.10 11.04 -1.49
C GLU A 16 -2.81 11.49 -2.16
N TRP A 17 -1.71 11.47 -1.41
CA TRP A 17 -0.40 11.82 -1.94
C TRP A 17 0.04 10.87 -3.06
N LEU A 18 -0.23 9.57 -2.90
CA LEU A 18 0.09 8.58 -3.92
C LEU A 18 -0.69 8.80 -5.20
N ILE A 19 -1.97 9.15 -5.10
CA ILE A 19 -2.80 9.46 -6.27
C ILE A 19 -2.22 10.65 -7.02
N GLU A 20 -1.86 11.70 -6.30
CA GLU A 20 -1.24 12.88 -6.88
C GLU A 20 0.07 12.55 -7.59
N LYS A 21 0.93 11.79 -6.93
CA LYS A 21 2.23 11.41 -7.49
C LYS A 21 2.10 10.46 -8.67
N TYR A 22 1.10 9.57 -8.63
CA TYR A 22 0.83 8.71 -9.78
C TYR A 22 0.44 9.54 -11.01
N GLY A 23 -0.37 10.57 -10.81
CA GLY A 23 -0.71 11.49 -11.90
C GLY A 23 0.51 12.20 -12.47
N GLU A 24 1.48 12.52 -11.61
CA GLU A 24 2.70 13.21 -12.02
C GLU A 24 3.69 12.30 -12.75
N TYR A 25 3.99 11.13 -12.17
CA TYR A 25 5.04 10.25 -12.69
C TYR A 25 4.53 9.11 -13.57
N GLN A 26 3.32 8.63 -13.31
CA GLN A 26 2.67 7.54 -14.06
C GLN A 26 3.53 6.26 -14.10
N ASP A 27 4.29 6.01 -13.06
CA ASP A 27 5.20 4.86 -12.96
C ASP A 27 5.02 4.17 -11.61
N PRO A 28 4.05 3.21 -11.52
CA PRO A 28 3.79 2.54 -10.26
C PRO A 28 4.95 1.67 -9.78
N MET A 29 5.75 1.12 -10.70
CA MET A 29 6.90 0.29 -10.31
C MET A 29 7.96 1.12 -9.62
N MET A 30 8.28 2.30 -10.17
CA MET A 30 9.21 3.22 -9.53
C MET A 30 8.67 3.69 -8.18
N MET A 31 7.40 4.10 -8.13
CA MET A 31 6.79 4.58 -6.90
C MET A 31 6.79 3.51 -5.82
N GLY A 32 6.44 2.27 -6.18
CA GLY A 32 6.45 1.15 -5.25
C GLY A 32 7.85 0.86 -4.72
N GLY A 33 8.84 0.92 -5.60
CA GLY A 33 10.24 0.72 -5.19
C GLY A 33 10.72 1.76 -4.19
N VAL A 34 10.41 3.02 -4.45
CA VAL A 34 10.77 4.12 -3.54
C VAL A 34 10.09 3.96 -2.18
N LEU A 35 8.79 3.63 -2.19
CA LEU A 35 8.04 3.43 -0.95
C LEU A 35 8.52 2.21 -0.17
N MET A 36 8.87 1.13 -0.87
CA MET A 36 9.40 -0.05 -0.22
C MET A 36 10.73 0.27 0.47
N ARG A 37 11.60 1.00 -0.20
CA ARG A 37 12.88 1.42 0.38
C ARG A 37 12.66 2.28 1.61
N ALA A 38 11.79 3.26 1.53
CA ALA A 38 11.49 4.14 2.66
C ALA A 38 10.92 3.33 3.83
N THR A 39 10.03 2.38 3.54
CA THR A 39 9.45 1.51 4.55
C THR A 39 10.53 0.68 5.25
N MET A 40 11.44 0.10 4.48
CA MET A 40 12.53 -0.69 5.04
C MET A 40 13.44 0.15 5.93
N GLU A 41 13.76 1.36 5.49
CA GLU A 41 14.59 2.28 6.28
C GLU A 41 13.91 2.62 7.62
N LEU A 42 12.58 2.85 7.60
CA LEU A 42 11.83 3.12 8.83
C LEU A 42 11.86 1.95 9.79
N TYR A 43 11.63 0.73 9.29
CA TYR A 43 11.63 -0.45 10.15
C TYR A 43 13.03 -0.76 10.68
N LEU A 44 14.07 -0.63 9.85
CA LEU A 44 15.43 -0.91 10.28
C LEU A 44 15.96 0.09 11.30
N SER A 45 15.28 1.24 11.45
CA SER A 45 15.61 2.17 12.53
C SER A 45 15.22 1.61 13.91
N ARG A 46 14.39 0.57 13.95
CA ARG A 46 13.86 -0.03 15.19
C ARG A 46 14.11 -1.53 15.27
N LEU A 47 14.21 -2.21 14.15
CA LEU A 47 14.33 -3.66 14.07
C LEU A 47 15.72 -4.05 13.57
N ASN A 48 16.21 -5.20 14.01
CA ASN A 48 17.41 -5.80 13.43
C ASN A 48 17.04 -6.50 12.11
N GLU A 49 18.07 -7.00 11.41
CA GLU A 49 17.87 -7.62 10.10
C GLU A 49 17.00 -8.88 10.17
N ASP A 50 17.17 -9.70 11.22
CA ASP A 50 16.38 -10.92 11.38
C ASP A 50 14.91 -10.60 11.59
N ASP A 51 14.60 -9.63 12.43
CA ASP A 51 13.22 -9.19 12.68
C ASP A 51 12.62 -8.58 11.42
N MET A 52 13.40 -7.83 10.67
CA MET A 52 12.94 -7.26 9.40
C MET A 52 12.60 -8.36 8.40
N GLN A 53 13.43 -9.41 8.33
CA GLN A 53 13.15 -10.52 7.43
C GLN A 53 11.86 -11.25 7.83
N ARG A 54 11.64 -11.47 9.12
CA ARG A 54 10.40 -12.07 9.61
C ARG A 54 9.18 -11.23 9.25
N LEU A 55 9.31 -9.91 9.38
CA LEU A 55 8.23 -8.99 9.02
C LEU A 55 7.92 -9.09 7.53
N LEU A 56 8.94 -9.11 6.68
CA LEU A 56 8.76 -9.24 5.24
C LEU A 56 8.10 -10.58 4.89
N ASP A 57 8.45 -11.65 5.58
CA ASP A 57 7.83 -12.95 5.38
C ASP A 57 6.33 -12.91 5.70
N VAL A 58 5.96 -12.27 6.81
CA VAL A 58 4.55 -12.09 7.20
C VAL A 58 3.83 -11.23 6.17
N VAL A 59 4.44 -10.13 5.75
CA VAL A 59 3.83 -9.23 4.76
C VAL A 59 3.64 -9.96 3.43
N SER A 60 4.60 -10.80 3.03
CA SER A 60 4.49 -11.53 1.77
C SER A 60 3.30 -12.50 1.77
N GLU A 61 2.91 -13.02 2.93
CA GLU A 61 1.73 -13.88 3.05
C GLU A 61 0.43 -13.13 2.74
N SER A 62 0.44 -11.82 2.83
CA SER A 62 -0.74 -11.00 2.52
C SER A 62 -0.93 -10.75 1.02
N ILE A 63 0.05 -11.13 0.19
CA ILE A 63 0.00 -10.87 -1.26
C ILE A 63 -1.28 -11.44 -1.90
N PRO A 64 -1.66 -12.72 -1.67
CA PRO A 64 -2.89 -13.23 -2.26
C PRO A 64 -4.14 -12.50 -1.79
N ILE A 65 -4.15 -12.10 -0.51
CA ILE A 65 -5.28 -11.39 0.08
C ILE A 65 -5.43 -10.01 -0.59
N ILE A 66 -4.32 -9.30 -0.76
CA ILE A 66 -4.32 -8.00 -1.42
C ILE A 66 -4.81 -8.15 -2.87
N ARG A 67 -4.35 -9.19 -3.56
CA ARG A 67 -4.77 -9.44 -4.94
C ARG A 67 -6.26 -9.70 -5.02
N GLU A 68 -6.81 -10.49 -4.10
CA GLU A 68 -8.24 -10.74 -4.04
C GLU A 68 -9.02 -9.45 -3.83
N GLN A 69 -8.54 -8.59 -2.93
CA GLN A 69 -9.19 -7.30 -2.68
C GLN A 69 -9.15 -6.40 -3.92
N GLN A 70 -8.05 -6.39 -4.64
CA GLN A 70 -7.92 -5.62 -5.88
C GLN A 70 -8.91 -6.12 -6.94
N VAL A 71 -9.00 -7.44 -7.11
CA VAL A 71 -9.92 -8.04 -8.08
C VAL A 71 -11.36 -7.71 -7.73
N ALA A 72 -11.74 -7.86 -6.46
CA ALA A 72 -13.10 -7.55 -6.00
C ALA A 72 -13.43 -6.08 -6.23
N ARG A 73 -12.49 -5.18 -5.95
CA ARG A 73 -12.67 -3.75 -6.18
C ARG A 73 -12.85 -3.43 -7.65
N SER A 74 -12.03 -4.05 -8.52
CA SER A 74 -12.12 -3.86 -9.96
C SER A 74 -13.44 -4.35 -10.52
N GLN A 75 -13.91 -5.51 -10.06
CA GLN A 75 -15.20 -6.08 -10.46
C GLN A 75 -16.35 -5.17 -10.05
N HIS A 76 -16.29 -4.63 -8.84
CA HIS A 76 -17.31 -3.71 -8.35
C HIS A 76 -17.37 -2.44 -9.21
N LEU A 77 -16.21 -1.85 -9.50
CA LEU A 77 -16.15 -0.65 -10.33
C LEU A 77 -16.64 -0.93 -11.75
N HIS A 78 -16.28 -2.08 -12.29
CA HIS A 78 -16.69 -2.48 -13.65
C HIS A 78 -18.20 -2.67 -13.72
N GLN A 79 -18.81 -3.31 -12.71
CA GLN A 79 -20.25 -3.47 -12.63
C GLN A 79 -20.95 -2.11 -12.52
N GLY A 80 -20.40 -1.19 -11.75
CA GLY A 80 -20.91 0.16 -11.66
C GLY A 80 -20.93 0.86 -13.00
N ASN A 81 -19.88 0.72 -13.77
CA ASN A 81 -19.80 1.28 -15.12
C ASN A 81 -20.84 0.68 -16.05
N LYS A 82 -21.09 -0.63 -15.97
CA LYS A 82 -22.12 -1.28 -16.76
C LYS A 82 -23.52 -0.75 -16.44
N ILE A 83 -23.77 -0.46 -15.16
CA ILE A 83 -25.05 0.08 -14.74
C ILE A 83 -25.25 1.48 -15.32
N LEU A 84 -24.19 2.26 -15.42
CA LEU A 84 -24.24 3.62 -15.96
C LEU A 84 -24.42 3.67 -17.47
N HIS A 85 -24.11 2.59 -18.14
CA HIS A 85 -24.32 2.48 -19.58
C HIS A 85 -25.73 2.02 -19.90
#